data_09356e9ed898b6bb4b18e0c9bb72fc46
#
_entry.id   09356e9ed898b6bb4b18e0c9bb72fc46
#
_cell.length_a   1.000
_cell.length_b   1.000
_cell.length_c   1.000
_cell.angle_alpha   90.00
_cell.angle_beta   90.00
_cell.angle_gamma   90.00
#
_symmetry.space_group_name_H-M   'P 1'
#
loop_
_entity.id
_entity.type
_entity.pdbx_description
1 polymer ?
#
loop_
_entity_poly.entity_id
_entity_poly.type
_entity_poly.pdbx_seq_one_letter_code
_entity_poly.pdbx_strand_id
1 'polypeptide(L)'
;MSNPYQSPDAPVVPPAKNRPKKRGMMDVILGQKLLIYSILGYLCAIPIFIVASTFLGGTAEEPTVTPLFAVLMGLGFLVGLSAAIGASIGIFRMGAVLFLGSTRYMYAIGVLIPAPLVGLIVMFTANSKATTYLKDRGVTVGFFGAKR
;
A
#
# COMPACT_ATOMS: atom_id res chain seq x y z
N MET A 1 31.24 31.24 9.63
CA MET A 1 31.30 32.51 8.90
C MET A 1 29.93 32.76 8.31
N SER A 2 29.17 33.72 8.84
CA SER A 2 27.85 34.12 8.33
C SER A 2 28.03 34.95 7.07
N ASN A 3 27.25 34.66 6.05
CA ASN A 3 27.28 35.43 4.79
C ASN A 3 26.67 36.83 5.05
N PRO A 4 27.44 37.93 4.92
CA PRO A 4 26.99 39.28 5.27
C PRO A 4 25.89 39.83 4.34
N TYR A 5 25.58 39.11 3.25
CA TYR A 5 24.54 39.51 2.28
C TYR A 5 23.23 38.77 2.47
N GLN A 6 23.09 37.96 3.52
CA GLN A 6 21.82 37.25 3.79
C GLN A 6 20.91 38.13 4.63
N SER A 7 19.74 38.49 4.07
CA SER A 7 18.72 39.23 4.83
C SER A 7 18.32 38.46 6.08
N PRO A 8 18.15 39.11 7.26
CA PRO A 8 17.75 38.45 8.50
C PRO A 8 16.42 37.69 8.40
N ASP A 9 15.54 38.10 7.48
CA ASP A 9 14.22 37.52 7.26
C ASP A 9 14.19 36.51 6.09
N ALA A 10 15.33 36.17 5.51
CA ALA A 10 15.37 35.16 4.46
C ALA A 10 14.99 33.80 5.06
N PRO A 11 13.98 33.11 4.49
CA PRO A 11 13.61 31.78 4.99
C PRO A 11 14.83 30.87 4.92
N VAL A 12 15.18 30.25 6.07
CA VAL A 12 16.30 29.32 6.17
C VAL A 12 16.04 28.15 5.23
N VAL A 13 16.59 28.24 4.03
CA VAL A 13 16.52 27.13 3.08
C VAL A 13 17.38 25.99 3.63
N PRO A 14 16.79 24.86 4.02
CA PRO A 14 17.57 23.76 4.56
C PRO A 14 18.64 23.35 3.58
N PRO A 15 19.86 23.00 4.06
CA PRO A 15 20.99 22.71 3.21
C PRO A 15 20.63 21.61 2.21
N ALA A 16 21.05 21.80 0.97
CA ALA A 16 20.71 20.94 -0.20
C ALA A 16 21.03 19.45 -0.01
N LYS A 17 21.80 19.12 1.02
CA LYS A 17 22.21 17.75 1.39
C LYS A 17 21.04 16.83 1.76
N ASN A 18 19.88 17.39 2.14
CA ASN A 18 18.68 16.63 2.56
C ASN A 18 17.57 16.59 1.50
N ARG A 19 17.81 17.09 0.29
CA ARG A 19 16.84 16.90 -0.79
C ARG A 19 16.81 15.43 -1.20
N PRO A 20 15.67 14.72 -1.05
CA PRO A 20 15.59 13.33 -1.48
C PRO A 20 15.94 13.25 -2.95
N LYS A 21 16.82 12.32 -3.32
CA LYS A 21 17.17 12.08 -4.73
C LYS A 21 15.86 11.88 -5.49
N LYS A 22 15.71 12.46 -6.69
CA LYS A 22 14.52 12.33 -7.56
C LYS A 22 14.02 10.88 -7.68
N ARG A 23 14.93 9.90 -7.65
CA ARG A 23 14.60 8.45 -7.62
C ARG A 23 13.74 8.07 -6.41
N GLY A 24 14.07 8.51 -5.20
CA GLY A 24 13.31 8.14 -4.01
C GLY A 24 11.86 8.65 -4.02
N MET A 25 11.62 9.85 -4.56
CA MET A 25 10.25 10.36 -4.70
C MET A 25 9.44 9.53 -5.72
N MET A 26 10.06 9.11 -6.82
CA MET A 26 9.43 8.27 -7.84
C MET A 26 9.05 6.90 -7.28
N ASP A 27 9.94 6.30 -6.47
CA ASP A 27 9.67 5.02 -5.82
C ASP A 27 8.50 5.10 -4.84
N VAL A 28 8.34 6.22 -4.11
CA VAL A 28 7.18 6.44 -3.24
C VAL A 28 5.89 6.59 -4.06
N ILE A 29 5.91 7.36 -5.15
CA ILE A 29 4.73 7.54 -6.02
C ILE A 29 4.29 6.21 -6.63
N LEU A 30 5.21 5.43 -7.18
CA LEU A 30 4.91 4.13 -7.78
C LEU A 30 4.46 3.12 -6.74
N GLY A 31 5.13 3.08 -5.60
CA GLY A 31 4.77 2.22 -4.48
C GLY A 31 3.39 2.53 -3.92
N GLN A 32 3.04 3.82 -3.80
CA GLN A 32 1.71 4.25 -3.37
C GLN A 32 0.61 3.82 -4.35
N LYS A 33 0.82 3.98 -5.65
CA LYS A 33 -0.14 3.54 -6.67
C LYS A 33 -0.37 2.04 -6.61
N LEU A 34 0.70 1.24 -6.57
CA LEU A 34 0.62 -0.21 -6.40
C LEU A 34 -0.18 -0.59 -5.15
N LEU A 35 0.06 0.10 -4.03
CA LEU A 35 -0.64 -0.16 -2.78
C LEU A 35 -2.14 0.14 -2.89
N ILE A 36 -2.51 1.26 -3.51
CA ILE A 36 -3.93 1.62 -3.72
C ILE A 36 -4.63 0.58 -4.59
N TYR A 37 -4.02 0.15 -5.71
CA TYR A 37 -4.59 -0.91 -6.54
C TYR A 37 -4.71 -2.24 -5.79
N SER A 38 -3.76 -2.54 -4.91
CA SER A 38 -3.82 -3.72 -4.06
C SER A 38 -4.96 -3.65 -3.04
N ILE A 39 -5.20 -2.49 -2.42
CA ILE A 39 -6.36 -2.26 -1.55
C ILE A 39 -7.66 -2.50 -2.30
N LEU A 40 -7.79 -1.95 -3.51
CA LEU A 40 -8.97 -2.18 -4.37
C LEU A 40 -9.13 -3.66 -4.71
N GLY A 41 -8.04 -4.36 -5.05
CA GLY A 41 -8.06 -5.82 -5.28
C GLY A 41 -8.55 -6.60 -4.08
N TYR A 42 -8.10 -6.27 -2.86
CA TYR A 42 -8.59 -6.89 -1.63
C TYR A 42 -10.07 -6.61 -1.39
N LEU A 43 -10.51 -5.37 -1.60
CA LEU A 43 -11.91 -4.99 -1.46
C LEU A 43 -12.82 -5.71 -2.47
N CYS A 44 -12.31 -6.03 -3.66
CA CYS A 44 -13.04 -6.85 -4.64
C CYS A 44 -13.04 -8.34 -4.27
N ALA A 45 -11.98 -8.86 -3.68
CA ALA A 45 -11.89 -10.26 -3.27
C ALA A 45 -12.86 -10.61 -2.13
N ILE A 46 -13.04 -9.71 -1.16
CA ILE A 46 -13.90 -9.94 0.02
C ILE A 46 -15.34 -10.31 -0.37
N PRO A 47 -16.07 -9.54 -1.22
CA PRO A 47 -17.40 -9.91 -1.66
C PRO A 47 -17.46 -11.27 -2.37
N ILE A 48 -16.45 -11.61 -3.18
CA ILE A 48 -16.38 -12.89 -3.85
C ILE A 48 -16.33 -14.03 -2.82
N PHE A 49 -15.51 -13.91 -1.78
CA PHE A 49 -15.45 -14.89 -0.70
C PHE A 49 -16.79 -14.98 0.07
N ILE A 50 -17.42 -13.84 0.39
CA ILE A 50 -18.69 -13.80 1.10
C ILE A 50 -19.78 -14.49 0.27
N VAL A 51 -19.93 -14.14 -1.01
CA VAL A 51 -20.92 -14.74 -1.90
C VAL A 51 -20.66 -16.23 -2.04
N ALA A 52 -19.42 -16.65 -2.30
CA ALA A 52 -19.09 -18.06 -2.43
C ALA A 52 -19.42 -18.83 -1.15
N SER A 53 -19.02 -18.35 0.02
CA SER A 53 -19.22 -19.06 1.29
C SER A 53 -20.70 -19.09 1.72
N THR A 54 -21.44 -18.00 1.48
CA THR A 54 -22.83 -17.90 1.98
C THR A 54 -23.84 -18.62 1.09
N PHE A 55 -23.64 -18.55 -0.24
CA PHE A 55 -24.64 -19.05 -1.19
C PHE A 55 -24.29 -20.40 -1.82
N LEU A 56 -23.03 -20.79 -1.82
CA LEU A 56 -22.55 -21.94 -2.58
C LEU A 56 -21.83 -22.99 -1.70
N GLY A 57 -21.50 -22.65 -0.45
CA GLY A 57 -20.71 -23.49 0.44
C GLY A 57 -21.44 -24.65 1.11
N GLY A 58 -22.77 -24.79 0.91
CA GLY A 58 -23.60 -25.78 1.60
C GLY A 58 -23.77 -25.46 3.10
N THR A 59 -24.43 -26.37 3.81
CA THR A 59 -24.55 -26.30 5.28
C THR A 59 -23.41 -27.04 5.97
N ALA A 60 -23.22 -26.78 7.27
CA ALA A 60 -22.22 -27.47 8.06
C ALA A 60 -22.44 -29.01 8.13
N GLU A 61 -23.67 -29.45 7.93
CA GLU A 61 -24.05 -30.88 7.97
C GLU A 61 -23.81 -31.58 6.63
N GLU A 62 -23.95 -30.87 5.49
CA GLU A 62 -23.65 -31.38 4.15
C GLU A 62 -22.83 -30.36 3.36
N PRO A 63 -21.51 -30.39 3.48
CA PRO A 63 -20.65 -29.50 2.71
C PRO A 63 -20.63 -29.90 1.22
N THR A 64 -21.48 -29.30 0.42
CA THR A 64 -21.50 -29.52 -1.02
C THR A 64 -20.51 -28.59 -1.70
N VAL A 65 -19.40 -29.15 -2.16
CA VAL A 65 -18.44 -28.41 -2.99
C VAL A 65 -18.94 -28.43 -4.44
N THR A 66 -19.75 -27.44 -4.78
CA THR A 66 -20.16 -27.29 -6.17
C THR A 66 -18.98 -26.80 -7.02
N PRO A 67 -18.88 -27.19 -8.32
CA PRO A 67 -17.83 -26.70 -9.21
C PRO A 67 -17.77 -25.15 -9.25
N LEU A 68 -18.93 -24.50 -9.19
CA LEU A 68 -19.03 -23.04 -9.15
C LEU A 68 -18.41 -22.44 -7.87
N PHE A 69 -18.65 -23.08 -6.71
CA PHE A 69 -18.03 -22.70 -5.46
C PHE A 69 -16.50 -22.76 -5.54
N ALA A 70 -15.95 -23.88 -6.05
CA ALA A 70 -14.52 -24.06 -6.21
C ALA A 70 -13.89 -23.00 -7.13
N VAL A 71 -14.57 -22.68 -8.25
CA VAL A 71 -14.11 -21.66 -9.21
C VAL A 71 -14.12 -20.27 -8.57
N LEU A 72 -15.19 -19.89 -7.87
CA LEU A 72 -15.27 -18.56 -7.22
C LEU A 72 -14.26 -18.42 -6.09
N MET A 73 -14.10 -19.44 -5.26
CA MET A 73 -13.08 -19.44 -4.19
C MET A 73 -11.67 -19.34 -4.76
N GLY A 74 -11.38 -20.11 -5.84
CA GLY A 74 -10.10 -20.05 -6.55
C GLY A 74 -9.84 -18.66 -7.13
N LEU A 75 -10.84 -18.06 -7.77
CA LEU A 75 -10.73 -16.70 -8.32
C LEU A 75 -10.49 -15.67 -7.22
N GLY A 76 -11.27 -15.70 -6.15
CA GLY A 76 -11.10 -14.81 -4.99
C GLY A 76 -9.71 -14.94 -4.38
N PHE A 77 -9.20 -16.16 -4.26
CA PHE A 77 -7.86 -16.44 -3.76
C PHE A 77 -6.78 -15.86 -4.69
N LEU A 78 -6.89 -16.05 -6.01
CA LEU A 78 -5.95 -15.50 -6.98
C LEU A 78 -5.92 -13.97 -6.96
N VAL A 79 -7.10 -13.33 -6.89
CA VAL A 79 -7.20 -11.87 -6.78
C VAL A 79 -6.59 -11.38 -5.47
N GLY A 80 -6.90 -12.02 -4.35
CA GLY A 80 -6.34 -11.69 -3.04
C GLY A 80 -4.81 -11.87 -2.98
N LEU A 81 -4.30 -12.97 -3.54
CA LEU A 81 -2.86 -13.25 -3.58
C LEU A 81 -2.11 -12.23 -4.47
N SER A 82 -2.65 -11.92 -5.64
CA SER A 82 -2.06 -10.92 -6.54
C SER A 82 -2.03 -9.53 -5.89
N ALA A 83 -3.10 -9.17 -5.17
CA ALA A 83 -3.16 -7.93 -4.39
C ALA A 83 -2.13 -7.92 -3.24
N ALA A 84 -1.94 -9.03 -2.53
CA ALA A 84 -0.94 -9.15 -1.47
C ALA A 84 0.49 -8.98 -2.01
N ILE A 85 0.80 -9.62 -3.14
CA ILE A 85 2.10 -9.49 -3.80
C ILE A 85 2.31 -8.05 -4.26
N GLY A 86 1.32 -7.43 -4.91
CA GLY A 86 1.38 -6.05 -5.36
C GLY A 86 1.61 -5.07 -4.20
N ALA A 87 0.90 -5.26 -3.09
CA ALA A 87 1.09 -4.46 -1.88
C ALA A 87 2.48 -4.62 -1.27
N SER A 88 3.00 -5.85 -1.20
CA SER A 88 4.34 -6.12 -0.68
C SER A 88 5.41 -5.43 -1.52
N ILE A 89 5.32 -5.51 -2.85
CA ILE A 89 6.22 -4.80 -3.77
C ILE A 89 6.10 -3.28 -3.59
N GLY A 90 4.88 -2.76 -3.47
CA GLY A 90 4.62 -1.35 -3.24
C GLY A 90 5.25 -0.85 -1.94
N ILE A 91 5.04 -1.56 -0.84
CA ILE A 91 5.62 -1.27 0.47
C ILE A 91 7.15 -1.35 0.42
N PHE A 92 7.69 -2.35 -0.25
CA PHE A 92 9.14 -2.52 -0.35
C PHE A 92 9.81 -1.36 -1.11
N ARG A 93 9.20 -0.90 -2.21
CA ARG A 93 9.69 0.25 -2.99
C ARG A 93 9.67 1.55 -2.18
N MET A 94 8.53 1.88 -1.58
CA MET A 94 8.44 3.10 -0.78
C MET A 94 9.13 2.98 0.57
N GLY A 95 9.29 1.77 1.08
CA GLY A 95 9.87 1.48 2.40
C GLY A 95 11.32 1.90 2.54
N ALA A 96 12.09 1.88 1.46
CA ALA A 96 13.47 2.37 1.43
C ALA A 96 13.57 3.89 1.74
N VAL A 97 12.48 4.64 1.55
CA VAL A 97 12.43 6.09 1.76
C VAL A 97 11.66 6.45 3.03
N LEU A 98 10.56 5.70 3.33
CA LEU A 98 9.61 6.02 4.40
C LEU A 98 9.92 5.33 5.73
N PHE A 99 10.53 4.15 5.69
CA PHE A 99 10.74 3.34 6.88
C PHE A 99 12.24 3.16 7.16
N LEU A 100 12.63 3.34 8.42
CA LEU A 100 14.00 3.07 8.83
C LEU A 100 14.24 1.56 8.97
N GLY A 101 15.31 1.08 8.35
CA GLY A 101 15.86 -0.25 8.60
C GLY A 101 14.90 -1.42 8.40
N SER A 102 14.70 -2.22 9.45
CA SER A 102 13.93 -3.48 9.44
C SER A 102 12.40 -3.28 9.36
N THR A 103 11.88 -2.11 9.70
CA THR A 103 10.44 -1.84 9.73
C THR A 103 9.76 -2.09 8.37
N ARG A 104 10.45 -1.84 7.25
CA ARG A 104 9.93 -2.13 5.90
C ARG A 104 9.62 -3.60 5.69
N TYR A 105 10.43 -4.50 6.24
CA TYR A 105 10.23 -5.95 6.13
C TYR A 105 9.02 -6.39 6.95
N MET A 106 8.84 -5.82 8.15
CA MET A 106 7.67 -6.12 8.99
C MET A 106 6.36 -5.74 8.29
N TYR A 107 6.31 -4.57 7.63
CA TYR A 107 5.13 -4.16 6.87
C TYR A 107 4.90 -5.05 5.64
N ALA A 108 5.95 -5.39 4.89
CA ALA A 108 5.83 -6.24 3.71
C ALA A 108 5.40 -7.66 4.07
N ILE A 109 5.91 -8.23 5.17
CA ILE A 109 5.51 -9.54 5.68
C ILE A 109 4.10 -9.48 6.26
N GLY A 110 3.76 -8.40 6.98
CA GLY A 110 2.43 -8.22 7.58
C GLY A 110 1.28 -8.28 6.56
N VAL A 111 1.53 -7.85 5.32
CA VAL A 111 0.53 -7.95 4.24
C VAL A 111 0.37 -9.38 3.72
N LEU A 112 1.41 -10.21 3.82
CA LEU A 112 1.38 -11.61 3.38
C LEU A 112 0.73 -12.54 4.41
N ILE A 113 0.48 -12.06 5.64
CA ILE A 113 -0.26 -12.83 6.64
C ILE A 113 -1.68 -13.09 6.11
N PRO A 114 -2.17 -14.34 6.11
CA PRO A 114 -3.49 -14.69 5.58
C PRO A 114 -4.65 -14.25 6.49
N ALA A 115 -4.56 -13.04 7.03
CA ALA A 115 -5.60 -12.38 7.80
C ALA A 115 -6.00 -11.09 7.06
N PRO A 116 -7.10 -11.10 6.30
CA PRO A 116 -7.45 -10.00 5.39
C PRO A 116 -7.58 -8.65 6.09
N LEU A 117 -8.06 -8.62 7.34
CA LEU A 117 -8.15 -7.39 8.12
C LEU A 117 -6.77 -6.83 8.50
N VAL A 118 -5.83 -7.69 8.88
CA VAL A 118 -4.46 -7.28 9.24
C VAL A 118 -3.77 -6.69 8.01
N GLY A 119 -3.86 -7.36 6.86
CA GLY A 119 -3.32 -6.88 5.60
C GLY A 119 -3.87 -5.49 5.22
N LEU A 120 -5.18 -5.29 5.33
CA LEU A 120 -5.81 -3.99 5.05
C LEU A 120 -5.31 -2.89 6.00
N ILE A 121 -5.24 -3.15 7.31
CA ILE A 121 -4.73 -2.17 8.30
C ILE A 121 -3.30 -1.76 7.96
N VAL A 122 -2.45 -2.73 7.64
CA VAL A 122 -1.06 -2.47 7.24
C VAL A 122 -0.99 -1.63 5.97
N MET A 123 -1.80 -1.95 4.96
CA MET A 123 -1.86 -1.20 3.69
C MET A 123 -2.35 0.23 3.90
N PHE A 124 -3.40 0.45 4.69
CA PHE A 124 -3.91 1.79 4.99
C PHE A 124 -2.88 2.62 5.76
N THR A 125 -2.20 2.03 6.74
CA THR A 125 -1.16 2.70 7.51
C THR A 125 0.02 3.11 6.62
N ALA A 126 0.46 2.21 5.74
CA ALA A 126 1.54 2.49 4.79
C ALA A 126 1.13 3.59 3.78
N ASN A 127 -0.11 3.54 3.27
CA ASN A 127 -0.64 4.54 2.36
C ASN A 127 -0.75 5.93 3.02
N SER A 128 -1.19 6.00 4.27
CA SER A 128 -1.25 7.24 5.05
C SER A 128 0.12 7.89 5.19
N LYS A 129 1.14 7.11 5.57
CA LYS A 129 2.53 7.60 5.66
C LYS A 129 3.06 8.08 4.32
N ALA A 130 2.78 7.35 3.23
CA ALA A 130 3.19 7.77 1.89
C ALA A 130 2.51 9.09 1.47
N THR A 131 1.22 9.23 1.77
CA THR A 131 0.44 10.45 1.49
C THR A 131 1.00 11.65 2.23
N THR A 132 1.28 11.53 3.53
CA THR A 132 1.88 12.62 4.33
C THR A 132 3.25 13.00 3.74
N TYR A 133 4.10 12.02 3.49
CA TYR A 133 5.42 12.27 2.91
C TYR A 133 5.38 13.03 1.57
N LEU A 134 4.42 12.69 0.70
CA LEU A 134 4.27 13.33 -0.60
C LEU A 134 3.70 14.75 -0.48
N LYS A 135 2.70 14.95 0.42
CA LYS A 135 2.12 16.27 0.71
C LYS A 135 3.17 17.23 1.26
N ASP A 136 4.01 16.80 2.19
CA ASP A 136 5.09 17.60 2.78
C ASP A 136 6.12 18.08 1.72
N ARG A 137 6.12 17.44 0.54
CA ARG A 137 6.97 17.79 -0.60
C ARG A 137 6.23 18.52 -1.72
N GLY A 138 5.00 18.97 -1.47
CA GLY A 138 4.21 19.73 -2.42
C GLY A 138 3.60 18.89 -3.54
N VAL A 139 3.58 17.54 -3.40
CA VAL A 139 2.93 16.68 -4.38
C VAL A 139 1.44 16.57 -4.06
N THR A 140 0.59 16.90 -5.04
CA THR A 140 -0.85 16.74 -4.90
C THR A 140 -1.20 15.24 -4.93
N VAL A 141 -1.82 14.75 -3.84
CA VAL A 141 -2.26 13.35 -3.73
C VAL A 141 -3.78 13.29 -3.82
N GLY A 142 -4.28 12.64 -4.87
CA GLY A 142 -5.70 12.37 -5.06
C GLY A 142 -6.09 10.97 -4.58
N PHE A 143 -7.34 10.58 -4.84
CA PHE A 143 -7.89 9.27 -4.44
C PHE A 143 -7.08 8.08 -5.02
N PHE A 144 -6.62 8.20 -6.26
CA PHE A 144 -5.78 7.18 -6.93
C PHE A 144 -4.27 7.41 -6.73
N GLY A 145 -3.87 8.13 -5.69
CA GLY A 145 -2.48 8.42 -5.37
C GLY A 145 -1.98 9.75 -5.94
N ALA A 146 -0.65 9.89 -6.00
CA ALA A 146 -0.02 11.13 -6.44
C ALA A 146 -0.36 11.48 -7.89
N LYS A 147 -0.83 12.73 -8.09
CA LYS A 147 -0.98 13.33 -9.43
C LYS A 147 0.39 13.86 -9.89
N ARG A 148 0.73 13.61 -11.13
CA ARG A 148 1.90 14.22 -11.78
C ARG A 148 1.55 15.59 -12.28
#